data_442ce763a56c0cfc2d3a517311b136c3
#
_entry.id   442ce763a56c0cfc2d3a517311b136c3
#
_cell.length_a   1.000
_cell.length_b   1.000
_cell.length_c   1.000
_cell.angle_alpha   90.00
_cell.angle_beta   90.00
_cell.angle_gamma   90.00
#
_symmetry.space_group_name_H-M   'P 1'
#
loop_
_entity.id
_entity.type
_entity.pdbx_description
1 polymer ?
#
loop_
_entity_poly.entity_id
_entity_poly.type
_entity_poly.pdbx_seq_one_letter_code
_entity_poly.pdbx_strand_id
1 'polypeptide(L)'
;MATLHPFRAERFDPARHADLSALAAPPYDVISPPARATLAAASPLNFVHLDLPPGGVDPAGASPFYPEAAERLAGWRRAGDVSRDSAPSLTVLRQRFVAPDGSARSRTGLFGLAHLLPFDAGKVLPHEQTYAGPVRDRAAQMTAFAASLSPVWFVYRGDNGADPLAPFFAAALDGRAPDQDRKSVV
;
A
#
# COMPACT_ATOMS: atom_id res chain seq x y z
N MET A 1 -23.40 -3.21 -3.20
CA MET A 1 -22.05 -3.76 -2.99
C MET A 1 -21.07 -2.88 -3.74
N ALA A 2 -19.89 -2.61 -3.19
CA ALA A 2 -18.84 -1.88 -3.91
C ALA A 2 -18.29 -2.76 -5.04
N THR A 3 -17.89 -2.16 -6.16
CA THR A 3 -17.31 -2.86 -7.30
C THR A 3 -15.80 -2.70 -7.27
N LEU A 4 -15.08 -3.81 -7.41
CA LEU A 4 -13.62 -3.83 -7.53
C LEU A 4 -13.21 -4.20 -8.95
N HIS A 5 -12.21 -3.51 -9.47
CA HIS A 5 -11.65 -3.77 -10.78
C HIS A 5 -10.19 -4.24 -10.66
N PRO A 6 -9.74 -5.17 -11.51
CA PRO A 6 -8.34 -5.52 -11.60
C PRO A 6 -7.51 -4.37 -12.14
N PHE A 7 -6.23 -4.32 -11.78
CA PHE A 7 -5.29 -3.31 -12.24
C PHE A 7 -3.88 -3.89 -12.42
N ARG A 8 -3.03 -3.15 -13.10
CA ARG A 8 -1.62 -3.50 -13.27
C ARG A 8 -0.82 -2.82 -12.18
N ALA A 9 -0.49 -3.58 -11.13
CA ALA A 9 0.32 -3.07 -10.03
C ALA A 9 1.77 -2.83 -10.47
N GLU A 10 2.44 -1.89 -9.81
CA GLU A 10 3.88 -1.74 -9.88
C GLU A 10 4.49 -2.32 -8.60
N ARG A 11 5.55 -3.11 -8.76
CA ARG A 11 6.18 -3.84 -7.66
C ARG A 11 7.69 -3.86 -7.84
N PHE A 12 8.41 -3.95 -6.73
CA PHE A 12 9.81 -4.34 -6.79
C PHE A 12 9.95 -5.73 -7.39
N ASP A 13 10.93 -5.88 -8.27
CA ASP A 13 11.20 -7.17 -8.91
C ASP A 13 11.92 -8.12 -7.93
N PRO A 14 11.27 -9.22 -7.50
CA PRO A 14 11.88 -10.15 -6.54
C PRO A 14 13.07 -10.91 -7.14
N ALA A 15 13.19 -10.99 -8.45
CA ALA A 15 14.36 -11.60 -9.09
C ALA A 15 15.61 -10.72 -8.95
N ARG A 16 15.43 -9.41 -8.81
CA ARG A 16 16.52 -8.44 -8.61
C ARG A 16 16.79 -8.14 -7.13
N HIS A 17 15.77 -8.26 -6.29
CA HIS A 17 15.80 -7.89 -4.88
C HIS A 17 15.36 -9.08 -4.03
N ALA A 18 16.32 -9.89 -3.58
CA ALA A 18 16.05 -11.09 -2.79
C ALA A 18 15.44 -10.77 -1.41
N ASP A 19 15.78 -9.61 -0.82
CA ASP A 19 15.20 -9.13 0.43
C ASP A 19 14.35 -7.88 0.19
N LEU A 20 13.05 -8.11 0.03
CA LEU A 20 12.09 -7.03 -0.11
C LEU A 20 11.82 -6.29 1.21
N SER A 21 12.24 -6.84 2.35
CA SER A 21 12.02 -6.22 3.67
C SER A 21 12.84 -4.93 3.82
N ALA A 22 14.05 -4.90 3.26
CA ALA A 22 14.90 -3.70 3.25
C ALA A 22 14.31 -2.56 2.39
N LEU A 23 13.37 -2.87 1.50
CA LEU A 23 12.73 -1.91 0.60
C LEU A 23 11.40 -1.38 1.15
N ALA A 24 10.82 -2.07 2.13
CA ALA A 24 9.54 -1.70 2.73
C ALA A 24 9.70 -0.58 3.75
N ALA A 25 8.64 0.21 3.90
CA ALA A 25 8.47 1.17 4.98
C ALA A 25 7.11 0.96 5.67
N PRO A 26 6.99 1.24 6.97
CA PRO A 26 5.69 1.37 7.62
C PRO A 26 4.86 2.51 7.01
N PRO A 27 3.56 2.64 7.35
CA PRO A 27 2.79 3.82 6.99
C PRO A 27 3.46 5.12 7.45
N TYR A 28 3.41 6.15 6.62
CA TYR A 28 4.15 7.41 6.84
C TYR A 28 3.86 8.10 8.17
N ASP A 29 2.65 7.96 8.67
CA ASP A 29 2.14 8.59 9.88
C ASP A 29 2.64 7.98 11.19
N VAL A 30 3.23 6.78 11.13
CA VAL A 30 3.86 6.11 12.28
C VAL A 30 5.38 6.19 12.26
N ILE A 31 5.98 6.81 11.24
CA ILE A 31 7.43 6.91 11.09
C ILE A 31 7.96 8.17 11.80
N SER A 32 8.69 7.99 12.89
CA SER A 32 9.40 9.09 13.55
C SER A 32 10.60 9.57 12.71
N PRO A 33 11.10 10.83 12.91
CA PRO A 33 12.26 11.30 12.18
C PRO A 33 13.51 10.42 12.29
N PRO A 34 13.88 9.87 13.49
CA PRO A 34 14.97 8.90 13.58
C PRO A 34 14.71 7.60 12.80
N ALA A 35 13.48 7.06 12.89
CA ALA A 35 13.11 5.86 12.15
C ALA A 35 13.18 6.09 10.63
N ARG A 36 12.75 7.27 10.16
CA ARG A 36 12.91 7.66 8.75
C ARG A 36 14.37 7.64 8.31
N ALA A 37 15.28 8.21 9.11
CA ALA A 37 16.70 8.23 8.78
C ALA A 37 17.26 6.81 8.69
N THR A 38 16.90 5.93 9.61
CA THR A 38 17.29 4.51 9.61
C THR A 38 16.80 3.80 8.34
N LEU A 39 15.51 3.96 7.99
CA LEU A 39 14.93 3.36 6.79
C LEU A 39 15.61 3.88 5.51
N ALA A 40 15.85 5.19 5.44
CA ALA A 40 16.51 5.80 4.29
C ALA A 40 17.97 5.33 4.12
N ALA A 41 18.68 5.09 5.23
CA ALA A 41 20.05 4.58 5.23
C ALA A 41 20.12 3.08 4.90
N ALA A 42 19.07 2.30 5.18
CA ALA A 42 19.02 0.87 4.94
C ALA A 42 19.09 0.52 3.44
N SER A 43 18.46 1.32 2.60
CA SER A 43 18.53 1.13 1.15
C SER A 43 18.16 2.41 0.37
N PRO A 44 18.84 2.72 -0.73
CA PRO A 44 18.44 3.80 -1.63
C PRO A 44 17.09 3.52 -2.33
N LEU A 45 16.64 2.27 -2.30
CA LEU A 45 15.37 1.82 -2.85
C LEU A 45 14.29 1.67 -1.76
N ASN A 46 14.57 2.03 -0.49
CA ASN A 46 13.54 1.95 0.54
C ASN A 46 12.37 2.88 0.21
N PHE A 47 11.15 2.35 0.38
CA PHE A 47 9.91 3.05 0.02
C PHE A 47 9.72 4.37 0.78
N VAL A 48 10.38 4.55 1.92
CA VAL A 48 10.38 5.79 2.71
C VAL A 48 10.83 7.01 1.89
N HIS A 49 11.69 6.82 0.88
CA HIS A 49 12.12 7.89 -0.01
C HIS A 49 10.98 8.45 -0.88
N LEU A 50 9.93 7.69 -1.10
CA LEU A 50 8.76 8.08 -1.89
C LEU A 50 7.60 8.55 -1.00
N ASP A 51 7.30 7.79 0.04
CA ASP A 51 6.11 8.01 0.86
C ASP A 51 6.29 9.09 1.93
N LEU A 52 7.51 9.22 2.45
CA LEU A 52 7.89 10.25 3.43
C LEU A 52 9.24 10.90 3.04
N PRO A 53 9.27 11.76 2.01
CA PRO A 53 10.50 12.46 1.62
C PRO A 53 11.05 13.36 2.75
N PRO A 54 12.29 13.88 2.64
CA PRO A 54 12.87 14.77 3.64
C PRO A 54 11.93 15.96 3.94
N GLY A 55 11.85 16.38 5.21
CA GLY A 55 10.95 17.46 5.62
C GLY A 55 9.58 16.99 6.09
N GLY A 56 9.23 15.71 5.86
CA GLY A 56 7.97 15.13 6.34
C GLY A 56 6.73 15.63 5.59
N VAL A 57 5.57 15.39 6.19
CA VAL A 57 4.28 15.91 5.70
C VAL A 57 4.12 17.35 6.16
N ASP A 58 3.86 18.27 5.25
CA ASP A 58 3.53 19.64 5.58
C ASP A 58 2.05 19.73 6.03
N PRO A 59 1.77 20.10 7.28
CA PRO A 59 0.40 20.29 7.75
C PRO A 59 -0.36 21.38 6.99
N ALA A 60 0.34 22.35 6.40
CA ALA A 60 -0.24 23.47 5.66
C ALA A 60 -0.42 23.19 4.17
N GLY A 61 0.24 22.17 3.63
CA GLY A 61 0.20 21.91 2.19
C GLY A 61 0.96 20.68 1.75
N ALA A 62 1.22 20.59 0.45
CA ALA A 62 1.97 19.51 -0.14
C ALA A 62 3.47 19.60 0.15
N SER A 63 4.12 18.47 0.38
CA SER A 63 5.57 18.43 0.49
C SER A 63 6.23 18.98 -0.79
N PRO A 64 7.15 19.95 -0.70
CA PRO A 64 7.87 20.46 -1.86
C PRO A 64 8.81 19.43 -2.49
N PHE A 65 9.04 18.30 -1.81
CA PHE A 65 9.93 17.23 -2.26
C PHE A 65 9.25 16.15 -3.09
N TYR A 66 7.93 16.19 -3.29
CA TYR A 66 7.23 15.20 -4.12
C TYR A 66 7.69 15.16 -5.57
N PRO A 67 8.03 16.27 -6.25
CA PRO A 67 8.59 16.19 -7.60
C PRO A 67 9.91 15.42 -7.67
N GLU A 68 10.82 15.65 -6.71
CA GLU A 68 12.07 14.89 -6.64
C GLU A 68 11.84 13.41 -6.33
N ALA A 69 10.94 13.11 -5.39
CA ALA A 69 10.58 11.73 -5.07
C ALA A 69 9.92 11.01 -6.26
N ALA A 70 9.10 11.71 -7.05
CA ALA A 70 8.51 11.18 -8.27
C ALA A 70 9.57 10.86 -9.34
N GLU A 71 10.58 11.74 -9.50
CA GLU A 71 11.71 11.47 -10.40
C GLU A 71 12.54 10.27 -9.90
N ARG A 72 12.68 10.10 -8.60
CA ARG A 72 13.30 8.90 -8.01
C ARG A 72 12.57 7.63 -8.41
N LEU A 73 11.23 7.59 -8.31
CA LEU A 73 10.42 6.46 -8.77
C LEU A 73 10.60 6.23 -10.28
N ALA A 74 10.63 7.29 -11.07
CA ALA A 74 10.90 7.18 -12.50
C ALA A 74 12.29 6.57 -12.77
N GLY A 75 13.29 6.90 -11.95
CA GLY A 75 14.60 6.27 -11.97
C GLY A 75 14.54 4.78 -11.68
N TRP A 76 13.82 4.36 -10.65
CA TRP A 76 13.64 2.94 -10.31
C TRP A 76 12.95 2.16 -11.44
N ARG A 77 11.95 2.77 -12.10
CA ARG A 77 11.30 2.18 -13.28
C ARG A 77 12.28 2.01 -14.44
N ARG A 78 13.09 3.03 -14.75
CA ARG A 78 14.11 2.98 -15.82
C ARG A 78 15.21 1.94 -15.54
N ALA A 79 15.59 1.79 -14.27
CA ALA A 79 16.57 0.79 -13.84
C ALA A 79 16.01 -0.64 -13.83
N GLY A 80 14.67 -0.80 -13.89
CA GLY A 80 14.00 -2.08 -13.77
C GLY A 80 13.91 -2.61 -12.34
N ASP A 81 14.17 -1.76 -11.33
CA ASP A 81 14.00 -2.13 -9.91
C ASP A 81 12.52 -2.27 -9.55
N VAL A 82 11.69 -1.47 -10.20
CA VAL A 82 10.23 -1.53 -10.13
C VAL A 82 9.69 -1.86 -11.52
N SER A 83 8.86 -2.89 -11.59
CA SER A 83 8.19 -3.32 -12.82
C SER A 83 6.68 -3.27 -12.66
N ARG A 84 6.00 -3.05 -13.78
CA ARG A 84 4.54 -3.06 -13.84
C ARG A 84 4.05 -4.43 -14.29
N ASP A 85 3.03 -4.97 -13.63
CA ASP A 85 2.42 -6.25 -14.00
C ASP A 85 2.06 -6.30 -15.49
N SER A 86 2.28 -7.44 -16.13
CA SER A 86 2.02 -7.64 -17.57
C SER A 86 0.53 -7.59 -17.90
N ALA A 87 -0.33 -8.01 -16.97
CA ALA A 87 -1.79 -8.02 -17.13
C ALA A 87 -2.49 -7.44 -15.90
N PRO A 88 -3.71 -6.89 -16.05
CA PRO A 88 -4.52 -6.49 -14.90
C PRO A 88 -4.86 -7.69 -14.02
N SER A 89 -4.71 -7.55 -12.71
CA SER A 89 -5.03 -8.60 -11.74
C SER A 89 -5.63 -8.03 -10.46
N LEU A 90 -6.28 -8.88 -9.69
CA LEU A 90 -6.59 -8.66 -8.28
C LEU A 90 -5.53 -9.39 -7.46
N THR A 91 -4.94 -8.72 -6.47
CA THR A 91 -3.88 -9.32 -5.65
C THR A 91 -4.42 -9.71 -4.29
N VAL A 92 -4.27 -10.98 -3.93
CA VAL A 92 -4.59 -11.47 -2.59
C VAL A 92 -3.38 -11.22 -1.67
N LEU A 93 -3.60 -10.51 -0.58
CA LEU A 93 -2.60 -10.28 0.46
C LEU A 93 -2.97 -11.11 1.69
N ARG A 94 -2.06 -11.96 2.14
CA ARG A 94 -2.14 -12.61 3.45
C ARG A 94 -1.10 -12.00 4.38
N GLN A 95 -1.55 -11.45 5.49
CA GLN A 95 -0.69 -10.91 6.54
C GLN A 95 -0.77 -11.81 7.76
N ARG A 96 0.39 -12.18 8.31
CA ARG A 96 0.51 -12.90 9.59
C ARG A 96 1.16 -11.95 10.59
N PHE A 97 0.62 -11.89 11.78
CA PHE A 97 1.11 -10.98 12.82
C PHE A 97 0.84 -11.57 14.20
N VAL A 98 1.53 -11.02 15.18
CA VAL A 98 1.27 -11.32 16.59
C VAL A 98 0.37 -10.21 17.14
N ALA A 99 -0.78 -10.59 17.69
CA ALA A 99 -1.71 -9.64 18.29
C ALA A 99 -1.17 -9.17 19.67
N PRO A 100 -1.68 -8.06 20.22
CA PRO A 100 -1.24 -7.56 21.53
C PRO A 100 -1.37 -8.57 22.70
N ASP A 101 -2.26 -9.54 22.56
CA ASP A 101 -2.46 -10.64 23.53
C ASP A 101 -1.43 -11.77 23.35
N GLY A 102 -0.46 -11.63 22.44
CA GLY A 102 0.56 -12.63 22.12
C GLY A 102 0.07 -13.73 21.17
N SER A 103 -1.19 -13.76 20.76
CA SER A 103 -1.71 -14.78 19.84
C SER A 103 -1.26 -14.54 18.41
N ALA A 104 -0.88 -15.61 17.70
CA ALA A 104 -0.63 -15.55 16.27
C ALA A 104 -1.95 -15.39 15.51
N ARG A 105 -2.01 -14.40 14.65
CA ARG A 105 -3.18 -14.05 13.84
C ARG A 105 -2.82 -13.96 12.37
N SER A 106 -3.82 -14.14 11.53
CA SER A 106 -3.69 -13.84 10.11
C SER A 106 -4.94 -13.10 9.63
N ARG A 107 -4.73 -12.24 8.63
CA ARG A 107 -5.81 -11.62 7.89
C ARG A 107 -5.55 -11.74 6.40
N THR A 108 -6.59 -11.84 5.63
CA THR A 108 -6.52 -11.89 4.17
C THR A 108 -7.30 -10.70 3.62
N GLY A 109 -6.73 -10.04 2.63
CA GLY A 109 -7.31 -8.91 1.95
C GLY A 109 -7.16 -9.03 0.44
N LEU A 110 -7.90 -8.21 -0.28
CA LEU A 110 -7.89 -8.14 -1.72
C LEU A 110 -7.53 -6.73 -2.18
N PHE A 111 -6.47 -6.60 -2.99
CA PHE A 111 -6.15 -5.35 -3.66
C PHE A 111 -6.87 -5.27 -5.00
N GLY A 112 -7.52 -4.15 -5.24
CA GLY A 112 -8.19 -3.82 -6.49
C GLY A 112 -8.47 -2.32 -6.55
N LEU A 113 -8.92 -1.84 -7.69
CA LEU A 113 -9.43 -0.47 -7.82
C LEU A 113 -10.90 -0.45 -7.41
N ALA A 114 -11.21 0.27 -6.35
CA ALA A 114 -12.59 0.50 -5.95
C ALA A 114 -13.25 1.54 -6.86
N HIS A 115 -14.43 1.22 -7.38
CA HIS A 115 -15.24 2.20 -8.09
C HIS A 115 -15.65 3.31 -7.12
N LEU A 116 -15.26 4.55 -7.43
CA LEU A 116 -15.58 5.70 -6.60
C LEU A 116 -17.05 6.07 -6.75
N LEU A 117 -17.74 6.16 -5.63
CA LEU A 117 -19.12 6.56 -5.53
C LEU A 117 -19.27 7.62 -4.45
N PRO A 118 -20.18 8.57 -4.59
CA PRO A 118 -20.53 9.48 -3.49
C PRO A 118 -20.95 8.70 -2.23
N PHE A 119 -20.62 9.19 -1.05
CA PHE A 119 -20.93 8.52 0.21
C PHE A 119 -22.43 8.40 0.46
N ASP A 120 -23.23 9.37 -0.01
CA ASP A 120 -24.69 9.35 0.06
C ASP A 120 -25.34 8.23 -0.78
N ALA A 121 -24.60 7.66 -1.74
CA ALA A 121 -25.05 6.46 -2.45
C ALA A 121 -25.09 5.20 -1.55
N GLY A 122 -24.57 5.25 -0.31
CA GLY A 122 -24.63 4.18 0.68
C GLY A 122 -23.88 2.90 0.30
N LYS A 123 -23.00 2.94 -0.70
CA LYS A 123 -22.21 1.78 -1.17
C LYS A 123 -20.84 1.70 -0.51
N VAL A 124 -20.20 2.86 -0.35
CA VAL A 124 -18.95 3.03 0.37
C VAL A 124 -19.23 4.00 1.50
N LEU A 125 -18.99 3.58 2.72
CA LEU A 125 -19.29 4.39 3.90
C LEU A 125 -17.98 4.92 4.48
N PRO A 126 -17.88 6.22 4.82
CA PRO A 126 -16.73 6.75 5.54
C PRO A 126 -16.76 6.21 6.99
N HIS A 127 -15.59 5.89 7.54
CA HIS A 127 -15.48 5.48 8.94
C HIS A 127 -15.09 6.65 9.85
N GLU A 128 -14.63 7.75 9.26
CA GLU A 128 -14.21 8.97 9.98
C GLU A 128 -14.36 10.21 9.10
N GLN A 129 -14.21 11.38 9.73
CA GLN A 129 -14.02 12.64 9.02
C GLN A 129 -12.52 12.90 8.90
N THR A 130 -12.00 12.89 7.66
CA THR A 130 -10.59 13.14 7.40
C THR A 130 -10.24 14.61 7.53
N TYR A 131 -9.06 14.89 8.07
CA TYR A 131 -8.55 16.26 8.16
C TYR A 131 -8.11 16.78 6.79
N ALA A 132 -8.36 18.06 6.53
CA ALA A 132 -8.07 18.67 5.24
C ALA A 132 -6.56 18.70 4.89
N GLY A 133 -5.67 18.77 5.89
CA GLY A 133 -4.22 18.74 5.68
C GLY A 133 -3.76 17.43 5.02
N PRO A 134 -3.95 16.27 5.67
CA PRO A 134 -3.61 14.96 5.08
C PRO A 134 -4.27 14.71 3.73
N VAL A 135 -5.52 15.14 3.52
CA VAL A 135 -6.19 15.00 2.22
C VAL A 135 -5.44 15.78 1.12
N ARG A 136 -5.09 17.05 1.37
CA ARG A 136 -4.33 17.86 0.41
C ARG A 136 -2.95 17.27 0.13
N ASP A 137 -2.26 16.83 1.17
CA ASP A 137 -0.93 16.24 1.05
C ASP A 137 -0.96 14.96 0.18
N ARG A 138 -1.87 14.03 0.48
CA ARG A 138 -2.01 12.80 -0.32
C ARG A 138 -2.45 13.07 -1.75
N ALA A 139 -3.35 14.03 -1.98
CA ALA A 139 -3.75 14.44 -3.32
C ALA A 139 -2.58 15.01 -4.13
N ALA A 140 -1.74 15.82 -3.50
CA ALA A 140 -0.54 16.37 -4.14
C ALA A 140 0.50 15.27 -4.43
N GLN A 141 0.69 14.33 -3.52
CA GLN A 141 1.52 13.16 -3.75
C GLN A 141 1.02 12.37 -4.97
N MET A 142 -0.25 11.99 -4.99
CA MET A 142 -0.84 11.25 -6.12
C MET A 142 -0.68 12.00 -7.45
N THR A 143 -0.82 13.33 -7.43
CA THR A 143 -0.64 14.17 -8.62
C THR A 143 0.81 14.13 -9.10
N ALA A 144 1.78 14.29 -8.20
CA ALA A 144 3.20 14.31 -8.55
C ALA A 144 3.67 12.97 -9.12
N PHE A 145 3.20 11.86 -8.55
CA PHE A 145 3.62 10.51 -8.94
C PHE A 145 2.79 9.93 -10.10
N ALA A 146 1.62 10.50 -10.42
CA ALA A 146 0.60 9.91 -11.28
C ALA A 146 0.28 8.45 -10.87
N ALA A 147 0.32 8.17 -9.56
CA ALA A 147 0.14 6.85 -8.97
C ALA A 147 -0.37 6.97 -7.52
N SER A 148 -1.06 5.94 -7.05
CA SER A 148 -1.38 5.77 -5.64
C SER A 148 -0.25 4.95 -4.99
N LEU A 149 0.46 5.53 -4.04
CA LEU A 149 1.56 4.87 -3.33
C LEU A 149 1.07 4.06 -2.14
N SER A 150 -0.04 4.47 -1.52
CA SER A 150 -0.60 3.82 -0.35
C SER A 150 -2.03 3.37 -0.62
N PRO A 151 -2.38 2.11 -0.36
CA PRO A 151 -3.74 1.64 -0.53
C PRO A 151 -4.65 2.19 0.56
N VAL A 152 -5.91 2.42 0.22
CA VAL A 152 -6.95 2.72 1.19
C VAL A 152 -7.48 1.41 1.74
N TRP A 153 -7.64 1.34 3.06
CA TRP A 153 -8.16 0.16 3.74
C TRP A 153 -9.68 0.20 3.81
N PHE A 154 -10.33 -0.84 3.30
CA PHE A 154 -11.77 -1.05 3.41
C PHE A 154 -12.07 -2.32 4.21
N VAL A 155 -13.17 -2.31 4.94
CA VAL A 155 -13.77 -3.49 5.53
C VAL A 155 -15.16 -3.70 4.93
N TYR A 156 -15.57 -4.94 4.83
CA TYR A 156 -16.91 -5.31 4.37
C TYR A 156 -17.60 -6.23 5.38
N ARG A 157 -18.92 -6.23 5.36
CA ARG A 157 -19.69 -7.14 6.20
C ARG A 157 -19.86 -8.48 5.50
N GLY A 158 -19.70 -9.55 6.26
CA GLY A 158 -20.16 -10.87 5.85
C GLY A 158 -21.68 -10.99 5.96
N ASP A 159 -22.25 -11.90 5.21
CA ASP A 159 -23.67 -12.24 5.30
C ASP A 159 -23.88 -13.33 6.35
N ASN A 160 -24.68 -13.03 7.40
CA ASN A 160 -25.01 -13.99 8.47
C ASN A 160 -23.81 -14.74 9.07
N GLY A 161 -22.66 -14.05 9.20
CA GLY A 161 -21.43 -14.64 9.72
C GLY A 161 -20.58 -15.38 8.68
N ALA A 162 -21.02 -15.48 7.43
CA ALA A 162 -20.25 -16.02 6.33
C ALA A 162 -19.46 -14.91 5.62
N ASP A 163 -18.21 -15.18 5.30
CA ASP A 163 -17.39 -14.30 4.46
C ASP A 163 -17.70 -14.59 2.97
N PRO A 164 -18.30 -13.64 2.23
CA PRO A 164 -18.64 -13.87 0.82
C PRO A 164 -17.41 -14.05 -0.08
N LEU A 165 -16.22 -13.64 0.36
CA LEU A 165 -14.97 -13.82 -0.36
C LEU A 165 -14.19 -15.08 0.04
N ALA A 166 -14.63 -15.81 1.07
CA ALA A 166 -13.92 -17.00 1.56
C ALA A 166 -13.65 -18.04 0.46
N PRO A 167 -14.61 -18.41 -0.43
CA PRO A 167 -14.35 -19.35 -1.51
C PRO A 167 -13.28 -18.84 -2.50
N PHE A 168 -13.31 -17.54 -2.80
CA PHE A 168 -12.31 -16.89 -3.65
C PHE A 168 -10.91 -16.94 -3.01
N PHE A 169 -10.81 -16.58 -1.73
CA PHE A 169 -9.53 -16.65 -1.02
C PHE A 169 -9.01 -18.08 -0.90
N ALA A 170 -9.86 -19.05 -0.62
CA ALA A 170 -9.49 -20.45 -0.58
C ALA A 170 -8.89 -20.89 -1.93
N ALA A 171 -9.59 -20.64 -3.03
CA ALA A 171 -9.12 -20.99 -4.37
C ALA A 171 -7.83 -20.27 -4.78
N ALA A 172 -7.67 -19.00 -4.40
CA ALA A 172 -6.48 -18.21 -4.72
C ALA A 172 -5.24 -18.66 -3.94
N LEU A 173 -5.41 -19.24 -2.76
CA LEU A 173 -4.34 -19.56 -1.82
C LEU A 173 -4.05 -21.07 -1.72
N ASP A 174 -4.88 -21.90 -2.36
CA ASP A 174 -4.77 -23.36 -2.28
C ASP A 174 -3.51 -23.86 -3.00
N GLY A 175 -2.60 -24.44 -2.21
CA GLY A 175 -1.36 -25.06 -2.71
C GLY A 175 -0.39 -24.11 -3.43
N ARG A 176 -0.62 -22.80 -3.43
CA ARG A 176 0.22 -21.83 -4.11
C ARG A 176 1.24 -21.21 -3.17
N ALA A 177 2.50 -21.19 -3.61
CA ALA A 177 3.51 -20.30 -3.02
C ALA A 177 3.14 -18.83 -3.33
N PRO A 178 3.48 -17.87 -2.44
CA PRO A 178 3.29 -16.47 -2.74
C PRO A 178 4.18 -16.03 -3.89
N ASP A 179 3.66 -15.19 -4.79
CA ASP A 179 4.46 -14.54 -5.85
C ASP A 179 5.52 -13.61 -5.24
N GLN A 180 5.20 -13.03 -4.09
CA GLN A 180 6.11 -12.23 -3.27
C GLN A 180 5.87 -12.55 -1.80
N ASP A 181 6.95 -12.86 -1.08
CA ASP A 181 6.95 -12.97 0.38
C ASP A 181 7.93 -11.96 0.96
N ARG A 182 7.48 -11.23 1.97
CA ARG A 182 8.33 -10.27 2.68
C ARG A 182 8.06 -10.33 4.17
N LYS A 183 9.12 -10.23 4.94
CA LYS A 183 9.02 -9.96 6.37
C LYS A 183 8.92 -8.44 6.54
N SER A 184 7.80 -7.94 7.04
CA SER A 184 7.75 -6.56 7.50
C SER A 184 8.29 -6.48 8.92
N VAL A 185 9.21 -5.55 9.14
CA VAL A 185 9.60 -5.16 10.48
C VAL A 185 8.59 -4.09 10.90
N VAL A 186 7.75 -4.41 11.86
CA VAL A 186 6.91 -3.42 12.57
C VAL A 186 7.59 -3.13 13.88
#